data_247ebf4c59f10f32b2780bcc573d494b
#
_entry.id   247ebf4c59f10f32b2780bcc573d494b
#
_cell.length_a   1.000
_cell.length_b   1.000
_cell.length_c   1.000
_cell.angle_alpha   90.00
_cell.angle_beta   90.00
_cell.angle_gamma   90.00
#
_symmetry.space_group_name_H-M   'P 1'
#
loop_
_entity.id
_entity.type
_entity.pdbx_description
1 polymer ?
#
loop_
_entity_poly.entity_id
_entity_poly.type
_entity_poly.pdbx_seq_one_letter_code
_entity_poly.pdbx_strand_id
1 'polypeptide(L)' 'PTAALAIKEVGKVLDLINGLKKTGVGVIVISHRMDDIFTVCDRVMALFQGTNFAEAELKSTSRDEVIGWIMGKK' A
#
# COMPACT_ATOMS: atom_id res chain seq x y z
N PRO A 1 23.65 -8.19 -1.13
CA PRO A 1 23.01 -9.36 -0.50
C PRO A 1 21.79 -9.00 0.34
N THR A 2 21.87 -7.90 1.09
CA THR A 2 20.75 -7.49 1.92
C THR A 2 19.53 -7.06 1.10
N ALA A 3 19.75 -6.48 -0.07
CA ALA A 3 18.65 -6.08 -0.94
C ALA A 3 17.85 -7.28 -1.44
N ALA A 4 18.54 -8.35 -1.85
CA ALA A 4 17.86 -9.55 -2.31
C ALA A 4 17.11 -10.25 -1.18
N LEU A 5 17.67 -10.26 0.01
CA LEU A 5 17.02 -10.84 1.18
C LEU A 5 15.77 -10.04 1.56
N ALA A 6 15.87 -8.72 1.52
CA ALA A 6 14.73 -7.86 1.82
C ALA A 6 13.59 -8.07 0.83
N ILE A 7 13.90 -8.27 -0.45
CA ILE A 7 12.87 -8.53 -1.46
C ILE A 7 12.15 -9.86 -1.16
N LYS A 8 12.87 -10.89 -0.77
CA LYS A 8 12.28 -12.16 -0.39
C LYS A 8 11.35 -12.02 0.83
N GLU A 9 11.80 -11.28 1.82
CA GLU A 9 11.02 -11.08 3.04
C GLU A 9 9.74 -10.29 2.76
N VAL A 10 9.82 -9.28 1.90
CA VAL A 10 8.65 -8.52 1.49
C VAL A 10 7.64 -9.43 0.79
N GLY A 11 8.10 -10.33 -0.09
CA GLY A 11 7.22 -11.29 -0.74
C GLY A 11 6.48 -12.18 0.24
N LYS A 12 7.16 -12.64 1.28
CA LYS A 12 6.53 -13.46 2.33
C LYS A 12 5.48 -12.67 3.11
N VAL A 13 5.76 -11.42 3.41
CA VAL A 13 4.80 -10.56 4.12
C VAL A 13 3.57 -10.31 3.26
N LEU A 14 3.74 -10.05 1.98
CA LEU A 14 2.63 -9.85 1.06
C LEU A 14 1.76 -11.11 0.94
N ASP A 15 2.37 -12.28 0.88
CA ASP A 15 1.64 -13.54 0.85
C ASP A 15 0.84 -13.75 2.13
N LEU A 16 1.41 -13.42 3.27
CA LEU A 16 0.71 -13.51 4.55
C LEU A 16 -0.50 -12.57 4.57
N ILE A 17 -0.34 -11.35 4.12
CA ILE A 17 -1.43 -10.38 4.05
C ILE A 17 -2.56 -10.90 3.16
N ASN A 18 -2.24 -11.41 1.99
CA ASN A 18 -3.25 -11.98 1.08
C ASN A 18 -3.97 -13.17 1.73
N GLY A 19 -3.25 -14.01 2.46
CA GLY A 19 -3.85 -15.13 3.19
C GLY A 19 -4.84 -14.66 4.24
N LEU A 20 -4.48 -13.65 5.00
CA LEU A 20 -5.36 -13.08 6.03
C LEU A 20 -6.61 -12.45 5.41
N LYS A 21 -6.47 -11.75 4.30
CA LYS A 21 -7.62 -11.15 3.60
C LYS A 21 -8.62 -12.22 3.18
N LYS A 22 -8.15 -13.36 2.72
CA LYS A 22 -9.03 -14.47 2.29
C LYS A 22 -9.84 -15.05 3.44
N THR A 23 -9.38 -14.91 4.66
CA THR A 23 -10.10 -15.38 5.85
C THR A 23 -11.07 -14.35 6.40
N GLY A 24 -11.21 -13.20 5.77
CA GLY A 24 -12.11 -12.14 6.22
C GLY A 24 -11.51 -11.19 7.24
N VAL A 25 -10.20 -11.26 7.48
CA VAL A 25 -9.52 -10.39 8.43
C VAL A 25 -9.26 -9.03 7.78
N GLY A 26 -9.57 -7.95 8.50
CA GLY A 26 -9.20 -6.60 8.06
C GLY A 26 -7.73 -6.35 8.33
N VAL A 27 -7.00 -5.85 7.33
CA VAL A 27 -5.57 -5.59 7.43
C VAL A 27 -5.28 -4.15 7.04
N ILE A 28 -4.50 -3.46 7.87
CA ILE A 28 -4.03 -2.11 7.58
C ILE A 28 -2.54 -2.18 7.31
N VAL A 29 -2.13 -1.67 6.15
CA VAL A 29 -0.72 -1.64 5.73
C VAL A 29 -0.27 -0.20 5.68
N ILE A 30 0.81 0.11 6.37
CA ILE A 30 1.42 1.44 6.34
C ILE A 30 2.74 1.31 5.58
N SER A 31 2.83 1.97 4.44
CA SER A 31 3.99 1.85 3.58
C SER A 31 4.06 3.05 2.63
N HIS A 32 5.24 3.32 2.13
CA HIS A 32 5.44 4.30 1.05
C HIS A 32 5.82 3.58 -0.26
N ARG A 33 5.82 2.27 -0.28
CA ARG A 33 6.15 1.49 -1.48
C ARG A 33 4.88 1.21 -2.26
N MET A 34 4.73 1.91 -3.37
CA MET A 34 3.52 1.80 -4.20
C MET A 34 3.34 0.39 -4.76
N ASP A 35 4.43 -0.28 -5.11
CA ASP A 35 4.33 -1.65 -5.63
C ASP A 35 3.62 -2.59 -4.64
N ASP A 36 3.99 -2.50 -3.36
CA ASP A 36 3.39 -3.35 -2.34
C ASP A 36 1.92 -3.00 -2.13
N ILE A 37 1.62 -1.70 -2.05
CA ILE A 37 0.27 -1.23 -1.83
C ILE A 37 -0.65 -1.66 -2.97
N PHE A 38 -0.22 -1.49 -4.21
CA PHE A 38 -1.04 -1.87 -5.37
C PHE A 38 -1.13 -3.38 -5.56
N THR A 39 -0.26 -4.15 -4.91
CA THR A 39 -0.30 -5.61 -4.97
C THR A 39 -1.31 -6.22 -4.01
N VAL A 40 -1.40 -5.71 -2.78
CA VAL A 40 -2.18 -6.38 -1.72
C VAL A 40 -3.34 -5.57 -1.17
N CYS A 41 -3.37 -4.26 -1.37
CA CYS A 41 -4.41 -3.43 -0.78
C CYS A 41 -5.60 -3.28 -1.72
N ASP A 42 -6.77 -3.00 -1.14
CA ASP A 42 -7.99 -2.73 -1.90
C ASP A 42 -8.29 -1.23 -1.93
N ARG A 43 -7.91 -0.54 -0.87
CA ARG A 43 -8.11 0.90 -0.72
C ARG A 43 -6.83 1.55 -0.24
N VAL A 44 -6.68 2.82 -0.54
CA VAL A 44 -5.53 3.61 -0.10
C VAL A 44 -6.02 4.91 0.52
N MET A 45 -5.35 5.30 1.59
CA MET A 45 -5.53 6.60 2.22
C MET A 45 -4.17 7.26 2.28
N ALA A 46 -4.06 8.46 1.72
CA ALA A 46 -2.82 9.22 1.76
C ALA A 46 -2.92 10.26 2.87
N LEU A 47 -1.92 10.27 3.74
CA LEU A 47 -1.81 11.28 4.78
C LEU A 47 -0.81 12.34 4.34
N PHE A 48 -1.14 13.60 4.60
CA PHE A 48 -0.24 14.70 4.33
C PHE A 48 -0.31 15.68 5.50
N GLN A 49 0.83 15.93 6.11
CA GLN A 49 0.93 16.82 7.28
C GLN A 49 -0.05 16.42 8.39
N GLY A 50 -0.17 15.11 8.64
CA GLY A 50 -0.97 14.59 9.74
C GLY A 50 -2.47 14.52 9.48
N THR A 51 -2.93 14.84 8.27
CA THR A 51 -4.35 14.79 7.95
C THR A 51 -4.62 13.79 6.83
N ASN A 52 -5.85 13.27 6.80
CA ASN A 52 -6.32 12.46 5.68
C ASN A 52 -6.50 13.38 4.47
N PHE A 53 -5.57 13.34 3.55
CA PHE A 53 -5.54 14.21 2.39
C PHE A 53 -6.43 13.69 1.26
N ALA A 54 -6.39 12.39 1.01
CA ALA A 54 -7.18 11.76 -0.05
C ALA A 54 -7.27 10.26 0.21
N GLU A 55 -8.34 9.66 -0.28
CA GLU A 55 -8.50 8.21 -0.24
C GLU A 55 -9.30 7.75 -1.44
N ALA A 56 -9.07 6.50 -1.86
CA ALA A 56 -9.76 5.93 -3.01
C ALA A 56 -9.61 4.41 -3.00
N GLU A 57 -10.45 3.74 -3.78
CA GLU A 57 -10.22 2.34 -4.11
C GLU A 57 -9.06 2.29 -5.11
N LEU A 58 -8.17 1.32 -4.95
CA LEU A 58 -6.99 1.24 -5.80
C LEU A 58 -7.32 1.01 -7.28
N LYS A 59 -8.42 0.34 -7.56
CA LYS A 59 -8.86 0.16 -8.95
C LYS A 59 -9.34 1.44 -9.62
N SER A 60 -9.58 2.51 -8.84
CA SER A 60 -10.07 3.80 -9.33
C SER A 60 -8.99 4.86 -9.38
N THR A 61 -7.76 4.53 -9.04
CA THR A 61 -6.65 5.47 -9.01
C THR A 61 -5.41 4.87 -9.66
N SER A 62 -4.34 5.62 -9.69
CA SER A 62 -3.07 5.19 -10.27
C SER A 62 -1.93 5.46 -9.30
N ARG A 63 -0.78 4.83 -9.58
CA ARG A 63 0.42 5.07 -8.78
C ARG A 63 0.83 6.53 -8.79
N ASP A 64 0.80 7.16 -9.96
CA ASP A 64 1.17 8.56 -10.10
C ASP A 64 0.24 9.46 -9.30
N GLU A 65 -1.04 9.17 -9.29
CA GLU A 65 -2.03 9.93 -8.52
C GLU A 65 -1.76 9.81 -7.02
N VAL A 66 -1.53 8.59 -6.53
CA VAL A 66 -1.24 8.36 -5.12
C VAL A 66 0.07 9.04 -4.71
N ILE A 67 1.09 8.95 -5.55
CA ILE A 67 2.36 9.62 -5.28
C ILE A 67 2.14 11.14 -5.19
N GLY A 68 1.31 11.70 -6.06
CA GLY A 68 0.95 13.11 -6.00
C GLY A 68 0.30 13.46 -4.67
N TRP A 69 -0.59 12.61 -4.16
CA TRP A 69 -1.24 12.84 -2.86
C TRP A 69 -0.24 12.85 -1.71
N ILE A 70 0.73 11.93 -1.74
CA ILE A 70 1.78 11.87 -0.70
C ILE A 70 2.57 13.18 -0.69
N MET A 71 2.72 13.81 -1.84
CA MET A 71 3.42 15.08 -1.99
C MET A 71 2.51 16.30 -1.76
N GLY A 72 1.26 16.08 -1.36
CA GLY A 72 0.32 17.16 -1.12
C GLY A 72 -0.33 17.75 -2.38
N LYS A 73 -0.36 17.00 -3.46
CA LYS A 73 -0.96 17.43 -4.73
C LYS A 73 -2.25 16.66 -4.99
N LYS A 74 -3.29 17.39 -5.35
CA LYS A 74 -4.56 16.77 -5.65
C LYS A 74 -4.96 16.94 -7.10
#